data_df70162ffd79289fe4117307154e8ca2
#
_entry.id   df70162ffd79289fe4117307154e8ca2
#
_cell.length_a   1.000
_cell.length_b   1.000
_cell.length_c   1.000
_cell.angle_alpha   90.00
_cell.angle_beta   90.00
_cell.angle_gamma   90.00
#
_symmetry.space_group_name_H-M   'P 1'
#
loop_
_entity.id
_entity.type
_entity.pdbx_description
1 polymer ?
#
loop_
_entity_poly.entity_id
_entity_poly.type
_entity_poly.pdbx_seq_one_letter_code
_entity_poly.pdbx_strand_id
1 'polypeptide(L)'
;MKAKRASDDDKDGVHKETFRDGKVSAVGRYASGKKTGVWKFYFRNGSLRAAGTLKEGQLHGLWKWYRENGKPLQAGRFDVGKQVGLWKRYHDNGKPYDVGKYLAGKKTGVWKYYDKQGKLSRTKVY
;
A
#
# COMPACT_ATOMS: atom_id res chain seq x y z
N MET A 1 19.52 -3.98 37.41
CA MET A 1 19.03 -3.06 36.37
C MET A 1 17.92 -3.71 35.60
N LYS A 2 16.89 -3.01 35.38
CA LYS A 2 15.81 -3.50 34.55
C LYS A 2 16.34 -3.74 33.13
N ALA A 3 16.08 -4.92 32.58
CA ALA A 3 16.42 -5.17 31.20
C ALA A 3 15.69 -4.15 30.33
N LYS A 4 16.42 -3.54 29.45
CA LYS A 4 15.82 -2.58 28.54
C LYS A 4 14.81 -3.30 27.66
N ARG A 5 13.60 -2.87 27.74
CA ARG A 5 12.56 -3.35 26.85
C ARG A 5 12.86 -2.78 25.46
N ALA A 6 12.86 -3.61 24.43
CA ALA A 6 13.00 -3.12 23.08
C ALA A 6 11.91 -2.11 22.81
N SER A 7 12.28 -0.86 22.61
CA SER A 7 11.37 0.17 22.16
C SER A 7 11.32 0.13 20.64
N ASP A 8 10.39 0.86 20.04
CA ASP A 8 10.32 0.96 18.59
C ASP A 8 11.62 1.53 18.01
N ASP A 9 12.32 2.41 18.76
CA ASP A 9 13.57 3.02 18.33
C ASP A 9 14.72 2.02 18.25
N ASP A 10 14.61 0.88 18.98
CA ASP A 10 15.66 -0.13 19.02
C ASP A 10 15.41 -1.32 18.10
N LYS A 11 14.26 -1.36 17.42
CA LYS A 11 13.94 -2.47 16.55
C LYS A 11 14.83 -2.49 15.31
N ASP A 12 15.35 -3.65 15.02
CA ASP A 12 16.12 -3.95 13.82
C ASP A 12 15.73 -5.31 13.26
N GLY A 13 15.98 -5.50 11.97
CA GLY A 13 15.76 -6.78 11.31
C GLY A 13 14.30 -7.07 11.00
N VAL A 14 14.04 -8.31 10.64
CA VAL A 14 12.71 -8.76 10.21
C VAL A 14 11.81 -8.97 11.41
N HIS A 15 10.61 -8.40 11.34
CA HIS A 15 9.58 -8.55 12.36
C HIS A 15 8.26 -8.96 11.76
N LYS A 16 7.49 -9.72 12.54
CA LYS A 16 6.11 -10.04 12.24
C LYS A 16 5.22 -9.30 13.24
N GLU A 17 4.21 -8.66 12.74
CA GLU A 17 3.13 -8.13 13.56
C GLU A 17 1.95 -9.09 13.45
N THR A 18 1.14 -9.18 14.51
CA THR A 18 0.03 -10.11 14.54
C THR A 18 -1.24 -9.40 14.95
N PHE A 19 -2.37 -9.95 14.47
CA PHE A 19 -3.68 -9.63 15.00
C PHE A 19 -3.79 -10.19 16.43
N ARG A 20 -4.83 -9.76 17.13
CA ARG A 20 -5.07 -10.22 18.52
C ARG A 20 -5.17 -11.74 18.63
N ASP A 21 -5.67 -12.42 17.60
CA ASP A 21 -5.79 -13.88 17.57
C ASP A 21 -4.50 -14.61 17.20
N GLY A 22 -3.39 -13.89 17.02
CA GLY A 22 -2.08 -14.45 16.70
C GLY A 22 -1.79 -14.63 15.22
N LYS A 23 -2.77 -14.40 14.35
CA LYS A 23 -2.52 -14.47 12.91
C LYS A 23 -1.67 -13.29 12.45
N VAL A 24 -0.80 -13.52 11.47
CA VAL A 24 0.10 -12.49 10.97
C VAL A 24 -0.68 -11.37 10.29
N SER A 25 -0.45 -10.15 10.74
CA SER A 25 -1.04 -8.95 10.12
C SER A 25 -0.05 -8.21 9.23
N ALA A 26 1.25 -8.31 9.52
CA ALA A 26 2.27 -7.64 8.72
C ALA A 26 3.62 -8.32 8.91
N VAL A 27 4.44 -8.25 7.87
CA VAL A 27 5.82 -8.73 7.90
C VAL A 27 6.71 -7.73 7.17
N GLY A 28 7.82 -7.37 7.77
CA GLY A 28 8.79 -6.49 7.14
C GLY A 28 10.00 -6.27 8.01
N ARG A 29 10.82 -5.34 7.62
CA ARG A 29 12.09 -5.04 8.27
C ARG A 29 12.04 -3.71 8.97
N TYR A 30 12.70 -3.64 10.13
CA TYR A 30 12.96 -2.41 10.86
C TYR A 30 14.43 -2.05 10.76
N ALA A 31 14.71 -0.76 10.72
CA ALA A 31 16.05 -0.21 10.89
C ALA A 31 15.94 1.02 11.81
N SER A 32 16.65 1.01 12.92
CA SER A 32 16.63 2.08 13.92
C SER A 32 15.20 2.45 14.35
N GLY A 33 14.38 1.42 14.59
CA GLY A 33 13.00 1.59 15.06
C GLY A 33 11.98 1.99 14.01
N LYS A 34 12.40 2.15 12.77
CA LYS A 34 11.48 2.55 11.68
C LYS A 34 11.35 1.43 10.66
N LYS A 35 10.15 1.29 10.14
CA LYS A 35 9.87 0.33 9.07
C LYS A 35 10.64 0.72 7.81
N THR A 36 11.32 -0.24 7.21
CA THR A 36 12.12 -0.03 6.00
C THR A 36 12.03 -1.22 5.07
N GLY A 37 12.33 -1.01 3.79
CA GLY A 37 12.30 -2.07 2.79
C GLY A 37 10.89 -2.55 2.50
N VAL A 38 10.79 -3.75 1.95
CA VAL A 38 9.50 -4.32 1.55
C VAL A 38 8.69 -4.74 2.77
N TRP A 39 7.47 -4.28 2.83
CA TRP A 39 6.49 -4.67 3.84
C TRP A 39 5.29 -5.30 3.18
N LYS A 40 4.75 -6.35 3.83
CA LYS A 40 3.54 -7.04 3.40
C LYS A 40 2.54 -7.01 4.55
N PHE A 41 1.31 -6.68 4.20
CA PHE A 41 0.19 -6.60 5.14
C PHE A 41 -0.86 -7.62 4.72
N TYR A 42 -1.49 -8.25 5.69
CA TYR A 42 -2.42 -9.35 5.43
C TYR A 42 -3.79 -9.09 6.03
N PHE A 43 -4.81 -9.63 5.39
CA PHE A 43 -6.13 -9.76 5.99
C PHE A 43 -6.12 -10.90 7.00
N ARG A 44 -7.13 -10.95 7.86
CA ARG A 44 -7.26 -12.02 8.83
C ARG A 44 -7.38 -13.41 8.20
N ASN A 45 -7.96 -13.48 7.00
CA ASN A 45 -8.06 -14.75 6.28
C ASN A 45 -6.72 -15.22 5.70
N GLY A 46 -5.64 -14.47 5.91
CA GLY A 46 -4.30 -14.80 5.42
C GLY A 46 -3.99 -14.30 4.03
N SER A 47 -4.95 -13.72 3.31
CA SER A 47 -4.69 -13.18 1.99
C SER A 47 -3.92 -11.86 2.08
N LEU A 48 -3.13 -11.57 1.05
CA LEU A 48 -2.35 -10.34 0.98
C LEU A 48 -3.26 -9.14 0.83
N ARG A 49 -3.10 -8.16 1.71
CA ARG A 49 -3.88 -6.92 1.70
C ARG A 49 -3.15 -5.80 1.01
N ALA A 50 -1.84 -5.69 1.26
CA ALA A 50 -1.02 -4.64 0.67
C ALA A 50 0.44 -5.05 0.67
N ALA A 51 1.19 -4.55 -0.29
CA ALA A 51 2.63 -4.74 -0.33
C ALA A 51 3.31 -3.54 -0.97
N GLY A 52 4.45 -3.16 -0.44
CA GLY A 52 5.23 -2.06 -0.97
C GLY A 52 6.45 -1.79 -0.11
N THR A 53 7.17 -0.74 -0.46
CA THR A 53 8.38 -0.35 0.24
C THR A 53 8.07 0.77 1.21
N LEU A 54 8.71 0.71 2.38
CA LEU A 54 8.72 1.79 3.35
C LEU A 54 10.12 2.35 3.46
N LYS A 55 10.21 3.66 3.59
CA LYS A 55 11.46 4.38 3.79
C LYS A 55 11.29 5.23 5.03
N GLU A 56 12.03 4.87 6.08
CA GLU A 56 11.93 5.55 7.37
C GLU A 56 10.48 5.68 7.86
N GLY A 57 9.70 4.61 7.70
CA GLY A 57 8.32 4.56 8.12
C GLY A 57 7.31 5.16 7.14
N GLN A 58 7.76 5.74 6.04
CA GLN A 58 6.88 6.35 5.05
C GLN A 58 6.75 5.49 3.80
N LEU A 59 5.55 5.52 3.20
CA LEU A 59 5.32 4.82 1.94
C LEU A 59 6.22 5.40 0.86
N HIS A 60 6.87 4.51 0.11
CA HIS A 60 7.79 4.90 -0.94
C HIS A 60 7.82 3.85 -2.05
N GLY A 61 8.01 4.28 -3.30
CA GLY A 61 8.00 3.38 -4.44
C GLY A 61 6.63 2.80 -4.74
N LEU A 62 6.61 1.68 -5.44
CA LEU A 62 5.37 1.04 -5.88
C LEU A 62 4.66 0.38 -4.71
N TRP A 63 3.35 0.65 -4.60
CA TRP A 63 2.46 0.02 -3.64
C TRP A 63 1.27 -0.60 -4.36
N LYS A 64 0.86 -1.80 -3.88
CA LYS A 64 -0.31 -2.51 -4.39
C LYS A 64 -1.20 -2.91 -3.23
N TRP A 65 -2.49 -2.71 -3.41
CA TRP A 65 -3.53 -3.12 -2.44
C TRP A 65 -4.48 -4.10 -3.10
N TYR A 66 -4.98 -5.02 -2.31
CA TYR A 66 -5.85 -6.10 -2.76
C TYR A 66 -7.12 -6.17 -1.91
N ARG A 67 -8.14 -6.80 -2.47
CA ARG A 67 -9.36 -7.15 -1.74
C ARG A 67 -9.16 -8.48 -1.04
N GLU A 68 -10.03 -8.81 -0.07
CA GLU A 68 -9.93 -10.09 0.64
C GLU A 68 -10.00 -11.31 -0.28
N ASN A 69 -10.69 -11.19 -1.41
CA ASN A 69 -10.77 -12.27 -2.40
C ASN A 69 -9.55 -12.36 -3.32
N GLY A 70 -8.53 -11.53 -3.09
CA GLY A 70 -7.29 -11.54 -3.87
C GLY A 70 -7.31 -10.65 -5.11
N LYS A 71 -8.46 -10.09 -5.47
CA LYS A 71 -8.52 -9.20 -6.64
C LYS A 71 -7.88 -7.85 -6.32
N PRO A 72 -7.31 -7.18 -7.33
CA PRO A 72 -6.66 -5.89 -7.09
C PRO A 72 -7.66 -4.82 -6.66
N LEU A 73 -7.24 -3.95 -5.76
CA LEU A 73 -7.98 -2.79 -5.32
C LEU A 73 -7.42 -1.51 -5.95
N GLN A 74 -6.14 -1.30 -5.77
CA GLN A 74 -5.44 -0.15 -6.36
C GLN A 74 -3.94 -0.37 -6.39
N ALA A 75 -3.24 0.39 -7.22
CA ALA A 75 -1.79 0.38 -7.29
C ALA A 75 -1.27 1.75 -7.72
N GLY A 76 -0.12 2.13 -7.19
CA GLY A 76 0.52 3.38 -7.54
C GLY A 76 1.81 3.59 -6.78
N ARG A 77 2.47 4.71 -7.06
CA ARG A 77 3.77 5.03 -6.48
C ARG A 77 3.67 6.16 -5.48
N PHE A 78 4.55 6.09 -4.50
CA PHE A 78 4.78 7.17 -3.54
C PHE A 78 6.20 7.69 -3.66
N ASP A 79 6.36 8.96 -3.39
CA ASP A 79 7.63 9.59 -3.12
C ASP A 79 7.55 10.11 -1.68
N VAL A 80 8.15 9.37 -0.76
CA VAL A 80 8.21 9.65 0.68
C VAL A 80 6.86 10.17 1.19
N GLY A 81 5.86 9.29 1.13
CA GLY A 81 4.52 9.54 1.67
C GLY A 81 3.55 10.27 0.75
N LYS A 82 4.01 10.78 -0.38
CA LYS A 82 3.13 11.49 -1.32
C LYS A 82 2.93 10.68 -2.59
N GLN A 83 1.69 10.62 -3.05
CA GLN A 83 1.35 9.92 -4.29
C GLN A 83 1.98 10.65 -5.48
N VAL A 84 2.62 9.87 -6.38
CA VAL A 84 3.24 10.37 -7.60
C VAL A 84 3.02 9.40 -8.75
N GLY A 85 3.06 9.91 -9.97
CA GLY A 85 2.99 9.09 -11.17
C GLY A 85 1.66 8.40 -11.37
N LEU A 86 1.68 7.34 -12.14
CA LEU A 86 0.47 6.63 -12.56
C LEU A 86 -0.17 5.89 -11.40
N TRP A 87 -1.49 6.09 -11.25
CA TRP A 87 -2.32 5.41 -10.26
C TRP A 87 -3.51 4.77 -10.94
N LYS A 88 -3.84 3.54 -10.51
CA LYS A 88 -4.99 2.79 -10.99
C LYS A 88 -5.79 2.30 -9.80
N ARG A 89 -7.11 2.42 -9.91
CA ARG A 89 -8.05 1.72 -9.01
C ARG A 89 -8.87 0.76 -9.82
N TYR A 90 -9.41 -0.25 -9.15
CA TYR A 90 -10.12 -1.34 -9.81
C TYR A 90 -11.52 -1.53 -9.22
N HIS A 91 -12.46 -1.90 -10.07
CA HIS A 91 -13.77 -2.38 -9.63
C HIS A 91 -13.63 -3.73 -8.92
N ASP A 92 -14.67 -4.14 -8.23
CA ASP A 92 -14.70 -5.42 -7.52
C ASP A 92 -14.57 -6.64 -8.45
N ASN A 93 -14.85 -6.48 -9.73
CA ASN A 93 -14.67 -7.54 -10.73
C ASN A 93 -13.24 -7.59 -11.31
N GLY A 94 -12.33 -6.74 -10.83
CA GLY A 94 -10.94 -6.70 -11.28
C GLY A 94 -10.69 -5.82 -12.51
N LYS A 95 -11.72 -5.25 -13.11
CA LYS A 95 -11.54 -4.33 -14.24
C LYS A 95 -11.22 -2.92 -13.74
N PRO A 96 -10.48 -2.12 -14.52
CA PRO A 96 -10.14 -0.76 -14.11
C PRO A 96 -11.36 0.09 -13.79
N TYR A 97 -11.26 0.86 -12.72
CA TYR A 97 -12.23 1.88 -12.32
C TYR A 97 -11.78 3.26 -12.78
N ASP A 98 -10.56 3.66 -12.41
CA ASP A 98 -9.97 4.90 -12.89
C ASP A 98 -8.46 4.77 -13.06
N VAL A 99 -7.92 5.65 -13.89
CA VAL A 99 -6.48 5.74 -14.17
C VAL A 99 -6.10 7.19 -14.36
N GLY A 100 -5.04 7.61 -13.71
CA GLY A 100 -4.52 8.97 -13.87
C GLY A 100 -3.22 9.15 -13.11
N LYS A 101 -2.71 10.36 -13.15
CA LYS A 101 -1.42 10.68 -12.51
C LYS A 101 -1.61 11.59 -11.32
N TYR A 102 -0.74 11.38 -10.34
CA TYR A 102 -0.57 12.27 -9.18
C TYR A 102 0.74 13.03 -9.29
N LEU A 103 0.74 14.24 -8.81
CA LEU A 103 1.92 15.05 -8.61
C LEU A 103 1.88 15.57 -7.19
N ALA A 104 2.86 15.16 -6.37
CA ALA A 104 2.98 15.60 -4.98
C ALA A 104 1.67 15.46 -4.19
N GLY A 105 0.98 14.34 -4.35
CA GLY A 105 -0.25 14.02 -3.60
C GLY A 105 -1.53 14.55 -4.22
N LYS A 106 -1.47 15.24 -5.35
CA LYS A 106 -2.65 15.80 -6.01
C LYS A 106 -2.82 15.22 -7.41
N LYS A 107 -4.07 14.96 -7.77
CA LYS A 107 -4.40 14.53 -9.14
C LYS A 107 -3.99 15.61 -10.13
N THR A 108 -3.44 15.19 -11.27
CA THR A 108 -3.03 16.10 -12.35
C THR A 108 -3.32 15.47 -13.72
N GLY A 109 -3.52 16.31 -14.71
CA GLY A 109 -3.75 15.88 -16.08
C GLY A 109 -5.09 15.21 -16.28
N VAL A 110 -5.16 14.42 -17.34
CA VAL A 110 -6.40 13.74 -17.72
C VAL A 110 -6.55 12.45 -16.92
N TRP A 111 -7.69 12.34 -16.22
CA TRP A 111 -8.11 11.13 -15.53
C TRP A 111 -9.21 10.47 -16.32
N LYS A 112 -9.09 9.14 -16.48
CA LYS A 112 -10.07 8.32 -17.20
C LYS A 112 -10.81 7.45 -16.22
N TYR A 113 -12.13 7.38 -16.38
CA TYR A 113 -13.02 6.59 -15.53
C TYR A 113 -13.74 5.56 -16.39
N TYR A 114 -13.79 4.34 -15.90
CA TYR A 114 -14.36 3.20 -16.64
C TYR A 114 -15.53 2.58 -15.88
N ASP A 115 -16.50 2.08 -16.61
CA ASP A 115 -17.60 1.33 -16.01
C ASP A 115 -17.19 -0.12 -15.70
N LYS A 116 -18.08 -0.88 -15.09
CA LYS A 116 -17.79 -2.27 -14.69
C LYS A 116 -17.58 -3.21 -15.87
N GLN A 117 -17.99 -2.83 -17.08
CA GLN A 117 -17.74 -3.61 -18.28
C GLN A 117 -16.41 -3.26 -18.93
N GLY A 118 -15.71 -2.27 -18.43
CA GLY A 118 -14.43 -1.83 -18.97
C GLY A 118 -14.52 -0.73 -20.01
N LYS A 119 -15.71 -0.15 -20.21
CA LYS A 119 -15.90 0.94 -21.16
C LYS A 119 -15.53 2.28 -20.51
N LEU A 120 -14.89 3.15 -21.27
CA LEU A 120 -14.62 4.51 -20.83
C LEU A 120 -15.96 5.23 -20.56
N SER A 121 -16.13 5.66 -19.33
CA SER A 121 -17.37 6.29 -18.86
C SER A 121 -17.28 7.82 -18.94
N ARG A 122 -16.12 8.37 -18.53
CA ARG A 122 -15.87 9.81 -18.59
C ARG A 122 -14.39 10.10 -18.44
N THR A 123 -14.02 11.33 -18.78
CA THR A 123 -12.69 11.87 -18.48
C THR A 123 -12.86 13.14 -17.66
N LYS A 124 -11.84 13.46 -16.89
CA LYS A 124 -11.79 14.71 -16.14
C LYS A 124 -10.37 15.24 -16.17
N VAL A 125 -10.23 16.54 -16.37
CA VAL A 125 -8.92 17.22 -16.34
C VAL A 125 -8.75 17.91 -15.00
N TYR A 126 -7.61 17.64 -14.36
CA TYR A 126 -7.25 18.24 -13.08
C TYR A 126 -6.12 19.23 -13.22
#